data_8fc04e208a2412f059387bac7861fd53
#
_entry.id   8fc04e208a2412f059387bac7861fd53
#
_cell.length_a   1.000
_cell.length_b   1.000
_cell.length_c   1.000
_cell.angle_alpha   90.00
_cell.angle_beta   90.00
_cell.angle_gamma   90.00
#
_symmetry.space_group_name_H-M   'P 1'
#
loop_
_entity.id
_entity.type
_entity.pdbx_description
1 polymer ?
#
loop_
_entity_poly.entity_id
_entity_poly.type
_entity_poly.pdbx_seq_one_letter_code
_entity_poly.pdbx_strand_id
1 'polypeptide(L)'
;MLQLLYNENRQSALIYSDMQHITRNMIIISLFLAAFLVVVTTMMITIIPRSISKPVRYLSSITKEVADGNLEVRAHMEHGVDVKLLADSLNVMIEKIKTLIDNVMLEQMRLREAELEILQMQINPHFLYNTLDTIVWLAEAGQKEQVVSMVQTLSDFFRASLNSGKDIVSLEGECRHITSYLQIQQVRYQDILTYDVDIPEEIANCKIPKITLQPLVENALYHGIKNKRGKGRIVVTGRREKDKCVIRVEDNGIGMTKERLNQVRGGLTTKIEDSNDFYGLYNVNERIRLKFGEEYGLSIDSVLQEGTCVEVWLPWES
;
A
#
# COMPACT_ATOMS: atom_id res chain seq x y z
N MET A 1 -86.01 -66.71 47.78
CA MET A 1 -85.51 -65.37 48.30
C MET A 1 -84.15 -65.45 48.91
N LEU A 2 -83.87 -66.38 49.82
CA LEU A 2 -82.49 -66.49 50.43
C LEU A 2 -81.36 -66.83 49.44
N GLN A 3 -81.63 -67.63 48.43
CA GLN A 3 -80.66 -67.99 47.41
C GLN A 3 -80.30 -66.83 46.46
N LEU A 4 -81.21 -65.92 46.17
CA LEU A 4 -80.97 -64.71 45.38
C LEU A 4 -80.08 -63.70 46.15
N LEU A 5 -80.39 -63.47 47.41
CA LEU A 5 -79.59 -62.61 48.29
C LEU A 5 -78.16 -63.15 48.49
N TYR A 6 -77.98 -64.48 48.56
CA TYR A 6 -76.64 -65.08 48.65
C TYR A 6 -75.86 -64.93 47.37
N ASN A 7 -76.47 -65.03 46.18
CA ASN A 7 -75.80 -64.82 44.90
C ASN A 7 -75.43 -63.35 44.67
N GLU A 8 -76.33 -62.42 45.05
CA GLU A 8 -76.03 -60.98 44.97
C GLU A 8 -74.87 -60.60 45.90
N ASN A 9 -74.80 -61.04 47.12
CA ASN A 9 -73.70 -60.81 48.04
C ASN A 9 -72.41 -61.43 47.53
N ARG A 10 -72.43 -62.59 46.90
CA ARG A 10 -71.29 -63.28 46.34
C ARG A 10 -70.71 -62.48 45.08
N GLN A 11 -71.64 -62.02 44.21
CA GLN A 11 -71.27 -61.19 43.08
C GLN A 11 -70.65 -59.84 43.53
N SER A 12 -71.27 -59.18 44.50
CA SER A 12 -70.72 -57.92 45.04
C SER A 12 -69.35 -58.11 45.69
N ALA A 13 -69.08 -59.19 46.40
CA ALA A 13 -67.81 -59.53 46.99
C ALA A 13 -66.70 -59.77 45.91
N LEU A 14 -67.08 -60.46 44.81
CA LEU A 14 -66.18 -60.65 43.68
C LEU A 14 -65.83 -59.31 42.96
N ILE A 15 -66.88 -58.49 42.74
CA ILE A 15 -66.64 -57.13 42.12
C ILE A 15 -65.76 -56.26 43.03
N TYR A 16 -65.96 -56.29 44.35
CA TYR A 16 -65.12 -55.57 45.31
C TYR A 16 -63.62 -56.04 45.26
N SER A 17 -63.42 -57.38 45.20
CA SER A 17 -62.05 -57.93 45.09
C SER A 17 -61.35 -57.53 43.81
N ASP A 18 -62.04 -57.58 42.65
CA ASP A 18 -61.56 -57.19 41.37
C ASP A 18 -61.26 -55.70 41.34
N MET A 19 -62.12 -54.86 41.88
CA MET A 19 -61.87 -53.40 42.03
C MET A 19 -60.66 -53.12 42.90
N GLN A 20 -60.42 -53.83 43.99
CA GLN A 20 -59.23 -53.69 44.83
C GLN A 20 -57.96 -54.09 44.08
N HIS A 21 -58.02 -55.19 43.28
CA HIS A 21 -56.92 -55.61 42.47
C HIS A 21 -56.56 -54.56 41.38
N ILE A 22 -57.54 -54.01 40.68
CA ILE A 22 -57.39 -52.96 39.67
C ILE A 22 -56.84 -51.72 40.34
N THR A 23 -57.37 -51.24 41.44
CA THR A 23 -56.91 -50.05 42.17
C THR A 23 -55.49 -50.23 42.64
N ARG A 24 -55.10 -51.36 43.19
CA ARG A 24 -53.71 -51.66 43.60
C ARG A 24 -52.73 -51.65 42.41
N ASN A 25 -53.14 -52.28 41.30
CA ASN A 25 -52.32 -52.29 40.07
C ASN A 25 -52.17 -50.88 39.49
N MET A 26 -53.20 -50.07 39.48
CA MET A 26 -53.13 -48.65 39.08
C MET A 26 -52.20 -47.85 39.98
N ILE A 27 -52.23 -48.04 41.30
CA ILE A 27 -51.28 -47.39 42.23
C ILE A 27 -49.84 -47.82 41.95
N ILE A 28 -49.59 -49.11 41.73
CA ILE A 28 -48.26 -49.64 41.43
C ILE A 28 -47.75 -49.05 40.11
N ILE A 29 -48.58 -49.04 39.06
CA ILE A 29 -48.17 -48.44 37.73
C ILE A 29 -47.93 -46.97 37.89
N SER A 30 -48.71 -46.20 38.64
CA SER A 30 -48.50 -44.76 38.85
C SER A 30 -47.20 -44.47 39.63
N LEU A 31 -46.86 -45.30 40.62
CA LEU A 31 -45.55 -45.19 41.33
C LEU A 31 -44.38 -45.51 40.46
N PHE A 32 -44.50 -46.55 39.61
CA PHE A 32 -43.42 -46.82 38.61
C PHE A 32 -43.23 -45.69 37.60
N LEU A 33 -44.36 -45.12 37.11
CA LEU A 33 -44.29 -43.97 36.20
C LEU A 33 -43.67 -42.74 36.86
N ALA A 34 -44.03 -42.44 38.09
CA ALA A 34 -43.44 -41.33 38.86
C ALA A 34 -41.99 -41.56 39.12
N ALA A 35 -41.51 -42.75 39.49
CA ALA A 35 -40.17 -43.13 39.70
C ALA A 35 -39.34 -42.98 38.36
N PHE A 36 -39.92 -43.46 37.26
CA PHE A 36 -39.31 -43.32 35.94
C PHE A 36 -39.14 -41.85 35.54
N LEU A 37 -40.14 -40.99 35.74
CA LEU A 37 -40.08 -39.56 35.49
C LEU A 37 -38.97 -38.86 36.31
N VAL A 38 -38.84 -39.22 37.60
CA VAL A 38 -37.77 -38.71 38.47
C VAL A 38 -36.39 -39.10 37.94
N VAL A 39 -36.20 -40.34 37.50
CA VAL A 39 -34.94 -40.82 36.93
C VAL A 39 -34.63 -40.07 35.65
N VAL A 40 -35.56 -39.93 34.72
CA VAL A 40 -35.38 -39.21 33.45
C VAL A 40 -35.06 -37.74 33.69
N THR A 41 -35.78 -37.06 34.57
CA THR A 41 -35.53 -35.65 34.89
C THR A 41 -34.15 -35.44 35.54
N THR A 42 -33.77 -36.32 36.48
CA THR A 42 -32.46 -36.28 37.13
C THR A 42 -31.34 -36.52 36.09
N MET A 43 -31.54 -37.47 35.20
CA MET A 43 -30.60 -37.73 34.08
C MET A 43 -30.48 -36.53 33.18
N MET A 44 -31.56 -35.89 32.75
CA MET A 44 -31.54 -34.69 31.92
C MET A 44 -30.82 -33.51 32.61
N ILE A 45 -31.14 -33.25 33.88
CA ILE A 45 -30.52 -32.16 34.67
C ILE A 45 -29.00 -32.35 34.84
N THR A 46 -28.54 -33.61 34.84
CA THR A 46 -27.10 -33.90 35.03
C THR A 46 -26.31 -34.00 33.71
N ILE A 47 -26.90 -34.60 32.69
CA ILE A 47 -26.21 -34.87 31.42
C ILE A 47 -26.12 -33.61 30.54
N ILE A 48 -27.24 -32.87 30.35
CA ILE A 48 -27.26 -31.71 29.46
C ILE A 48 -26.25 -30.63 29.88
N PRO A 49 -26.18 -30.22 31.17
CA PRO A 49 -25.18 -29.20 31.56
C PRO A 49 -23.75 -29.68 31.42
N ARG A 50 -23.49 -30.97 31.61
CA ARG A 50 -22.10 -31.49 31.51
C ARG A 50 -21.66 -31.70 30.08
N SER A 51 -22.54 -32.15 29.18
CA SER A 51 -22.17 -32.47 27.78
C SER A 51 -22.29 -31.31 26.83
N ILE A 52 -23.09 -30.28 27.15
CA ILE A 52 -23.33 -29.15 26.23
C ILE A 52 -23.00 -27.81 26.89
N SER A 53 -23.63 -27.47 28.03
CA SER A 53 -23.55 -26.09 28.55
C SER A 53 -22.16 -25.69 29.05
N LYS A 54 -21.43 -26.57 29.74
CA LYS A 54 -20.07 -26.28 30.22
C LYS A 54 -19.07 -26.14 29.06
N PRO A 55 -19.03 -27.08 28.10
CA PRO A 55 -18.17 -26.96 26.94
C PRO A 55 -18.42 -25.68 26.11
N VAL A 56 -19.66 -25.33 25.85
CA VAL A 56 -20.01 -24.12 25.12
C VAL A 56 -19.56 -22.86 25.84
N ARG A 57 -19.74 -22.79 27.17
CA ARG A 57 -19.22 -21.66 27.97
C ARG A 57 -17.73 -21.57 27.93
N TYR A 58 -16.99 -22.67 27.96
CA TYR A 58 -15.55 -22.70 27.82
C TYR A 58 -15.09 -22.20 26.47
N LEU A 59 -15.70 -22.66 25.36
CA LEU A 59 -15.38 -22.14 24.02
C LEU A 59 -15.71 -20.65 23.87
N SER A 60 -16.81 -20.21 24.49
CA SER A 60 -17.16 -18.78 24.54
C SER A 60 -16.11 -17.96 25.30
N SER A 61 -15.52 -18.48 26.40
CA SER A 61 -14.45 -17.76 27.09
C SER A 61 -13.17 -17.68 26.26
N ILE A 62 -12.78 -18.75 25.55
CA ILE A 62 -11.66 -18.72 24.59
C ILE A 62 -11.89 -17.70 23.48
N THR A 63 -13.11 -17.68 22.90
CA THR A 63 -13.45 -16.70 21.85
C THR A 63 -13.33 -15.26 22.37
N LYS A 64 -13.68 -15.02 23.64
CA LYS A 64 -13.54 -13.71 24.27
C LYS A 64 -12.07 -13.32 24.43
N GLU A 65 -11.22 -14.23 24.89
CA GLU A 65 -9.78 -14.00 25.01
C GLU A 65 -9.15 -13.67 23.65
N VAL A 66 -9.56 -14.39 22.60
CA VAL A 66 -9.13 -14.09 21.21
C VAL A 66 -9.59 -12.70 20.77
N ALA A 67 -10.82 -12.31 21.09
CA ALA A 67 -11.35 -10.97 20.80
C ALA A 67 -10.60 -9.86 21.55
N ASP A 68 -10.11 -10.15 22.76
CA ASP A 68 -9.28 -9.27 23.59
C ASP A 68 -7.81 -9.25 23.10
N GLY A 69 -7.47 -9.97 22.00
CA GLY A 69 -6.17 -9.93 21.36
C GLY A 69 -5.21 -11.09 21.73
N ASN A 70 -5.61 -12.01 22.60
CA ASN A 70 -4.77 -13.16 22.96
C ASN A 70 -4.94 -14.28 21.93
N LEU A 71 -4.06 -14.35 20.93
CA LEU A 71 -4.06 -15.37 19.87
C LEU A 71 -3.23 -16.62 20.20
N GLU A 72 -2.65 -16.68 21.41
CA GLU A 72 -1.88 -17.85 21.86
C GLU A 72 -2.76 -18.90 22.54
N VAL A 73 -4.00 -18.56 22.89
CA VAL A 73 -4.96 -19.49 23.48
C VAL A 73 -5.36 -20.60 22.52
N ARG A 74 -5.57 -21.79 23.06
CA ARG A 74 -6.08 -22.94 22.29
C ARG A 74 -7.22 -23.62 23.06
N ALA A 75 -8.28 -23.94 22.35
CA ALA A 75 -9.38 -24.72 22.90
C ALA A 75 -8.99 -26.19 22.96
N HIS A 76 -9.08 -26.80 24.16
CA HIS A 76 -8.76 -28.21 24.36
C HIS A 76 -9.99 -28.95 24.90
N MET A 77 -10.46 -29.99 24.20
CA MET A 77 -11.62 -30.78 24.56
C MET A 77 -11.32 -32.26 24.45
N GLU A 78 -11.46 -32.98 25.56
CA GLU A 78 -11.22 -34.44 25.61
C GLU A 78 -12.45 -35.28 25.30
N HIS A 79 -13.64 -34.74 25.51
CA HIS A 79 -14.91 -35.50 25.46
C HIS A 79 -15.98 -34.77 24.63
N GLY A 80 -16.78 -35.57 23.88
CA GLY A 80 -17.87 -35.07 23.04
C GLY A 80 -17.44 -34.80 21.60
N VAL A 81 -17.78 -35.69 20.66
CA VAL A 81 -17.33 -35.61 19.25
C VAL A 81 -17.67 -34.29 18.61
N ASP A 82 -18.90 -33.79 18.78
CA ASP A 82 -19.38 -32.55 18.16
C ASP A 82 -18.68 -31.30 18.74
N VAL A 83 -18.46 -31.30 20.06
CA VAL A 83 -17.82 -30.16 20.73
C VAL A 83 -16.31 -30.14 20.47
N LYS A 84 -15.68 -31.30 20.29
CA LYS A 84 -14.29 -31.42 19.88
C LYS A 84 -14.11 -30.86 18.47
N LEU A 85 -14.98 -31.20 17.53
CA LEU A 85 -14.93 -30.65 16.18
C LEU A 85 -15.05 -29.10 16.17
N LEU A 86 -15.90 -28.56 17.06
CA LEU A 86 -16.04 -27.11 17.22
C LEU A 86 -14.76 -26.47 17.81
N ALA A 87 -14.14 -27.11 18.80
CA ALA A 87 -12.87 -26.67 19.37
C ALA A 87 -11.73 -26.68 18.32
N ASP A 88 -11.63 -27.75 17.53
CA ASP A 88 -10.64 -27.88 16.45
C ASP A 88 -10.87 -26.81 15.37
N SER A 89 -12.11 -26.55 14.99
CA SER A 89 -12.48 -25.50 14.04
C SER A 89 -12.14 -24.10 14.58
N LEU A 90 -12.36 -23.85 15.86
CA LEU A 90 -11.96 -22.59 16.52
C LEU A 90 -10.43 -22.43 16.50
N ASN A 91 -9.67 -23.47 16.82
CA ASN A 91 -8.20 -23.43 16.78
C ASN A 91 -7.67 -23.14 15.36
N VAL A 92 -8.26 -23.73 14.32
CA VAL A 92 -7.93 -23.43 12.93
C VAL A 92 -8.24 -21.97 12.59
N MET A 93 -9.33 -21.42 13.09
CA MET A 93 -9.69 -20.01 12.91
C MET A 93 -8.67 -19.08 13.58
N ILE A 94 -8.28 -19.38 14.83
CA ILE A 94 -7.26 -18.62 15.57
C ILE A 94 -5.94 -18.61 14.79
N GLU A 95 -5.49 -19.75 14.27
CA GLU A 95 -4.27 -19.87 13.50
C GLU A 95 -4.31 -19.05 12.20
N LYS A 96 -5.46 -19.09 11.50
CA LYS A 96 -5.65 -18.26 10.30
C LYS A 96 -5.62 -16.77 10.62
N ILE A 97 -6.26 -16.34 11.71
CA ILE A 97 -6.23 -14.93 12.15
C ILE A 97 -4.79 -14.50 12.44
N LYS A 98 -4.03 -15.32 13.19
CA LYS A 98 -2.62 -15.05 13.49
C LYS A 98 -1.81 -14.88 12.20
N THR A 99 -1.92 -15.83 11.27
CA THR A 99 -1.23 -15.78 9.98
C THR A 99 -1.60 -14.54 9.17
N LEU A 100 -2.88 -14.13 9.16
CA LEU A 100 -3.32 -12.93 8.46
C LEU A 100 -2.72 -11.66 9.09
N ILE A 101 -2.66 -11.57 10.41
CA ILE A 101 -2.04 -10.44 11.12
C ILE A 101 -0.55 -10.35 10.79
N ASP A 102 0.17 -11.48 10.83
CA ASP A 102 1.59 -11.54 10.52
C ASP A 102 1.85 -11.10 9.07
N ASN A 103 1.03 -11.55 8.12
CA ASN A 103 1.13 -11.14 6.72
C ASN A 103 0.85 -9.63 6.54
N VAL A 104 -0.16 -9.08 7.19
CA VAL A 104 -0.47 -7.64 7.16
C VAL A 104 0.69 -6.82 7.73
N MET A 105 1.29 -7.25 8.85
CA MET A 105 2.46 -6.59 9.43
C MET A 105 3.66 -6.62 8.47
N LEU A 106 3.92 -7.76 7.84
CA LEU A 106 5.01 -7.90 6.87
C LEU A 106 4.80 -6.98 5.65
N GLU A 107 3.58 -6.92 5.11
CA GLU A 107 3.26 -6.01 4.00
C GLU A 107 3.39 -4.53 4.40
N GLN A 108 2.99 -4.16 5.60
CA GLN A 108 3.19 -2.80 6.10
C GLN A 108 4.66 -2.44 6.26
N MET A 109 5.51 -3.39 6.71
CA MET A 109 6.96 -3.18 6.79
C MET A 109 7.55 -2.95 5.40
N ARG A 110 7.18 -3.79 4.41
CA ARG A 110 7.64 -3.64 3.02
C ARG A 110 7.22 -2.32 2.40
N LEU A 111 5.98 -1.89 2.62
CA LEU A 111 5.50 -0.59 2.16
C LEU A 111 6.31 0.55 2.79
N ARG A 112 6.59 0.46 4.08
CA ARG A 112 7.37 1.48 4.79
C ARG A 112 8.84 1.52 4.34
N GLU A 113 9.45 0.36 4.07
CA GLU A 113 10.78 0.28 3.46
C GLU A 113 10.80 0.90 2.07
N ALA A 114 9.83 0.59 1.22
CA ALA A 114 9.70 1.19 -0.10
C ALA A 114 9.47 2.72 -0.04
N GLU A 115 8.65 3.21 0.90
CA GLU A 115 8.45 4.65 1.13
C GLU A 115 9.76 5.32 1.55
N LEU A 116 10.54 4.70 2.46
CA LEU A 116 11.84 5.22 2.88
C LEU A 116 12.85 5.21 1.72
N GLU A 117 12.86 4.18 0.90
CA GLU A 117 13.71 4.09 -0.28
C GLU A 117 13.38 5.19 -1.30
N ILE A 118 12.09 5.43 -1.56
CA ILE A 118 11.62 6.54 -2.41
C ILE A 118 12.07 7.90 -1.82
N LEU A 119 11.94 8.10 -0.49
CA LEU A 119 12.40 9.32 0.17
C LEU A 119 13.91 9.51 0.08
N GLN A 120 14.71 8.45 0.19
CA GLN A 120 16.15 8.49 0.02
C GLN A 120 16.56 8.76 -1.43
N MET A 121 15.84 8.24 -2.41
CA MET A 121 16.10 8.52 -3.83
C MET A 121 15.76 9.96 -4.23
N GLN A 122 14.94 10.69 -3.46
CA GLN A 122 14.67 12.12 -3.73
C GLN A 122 15.87 13.03 -3.50
N ILE A 123 16.85 12.59 -2.73
CA ILE A 123 18.14 13.30 -2.56
C ILE A 123 19.20 12.44 -3.25
N ASN A 124 19.66 12.86 -4.41
CA ASN A 124 20.79 12.22 -5.08
C ASN A 124 22.06 12.43 -4.24
N PRO A 125 22.59 11.40 -3.50
CA PRO A 125 23.72 11.60 -2.60
C PRO A 125 24.98 12.06 -3.34
N HIS A 126 25.16 11.56 -4.56
CA HIS A 126 26.28 11.92 -5.41
C HIS A 126 26.23 13.40 -5.83
N PHE A 127 25.04 13.96 -6.10
CA PHE A 127 24.88 15.39 -6.36
C PHE A 127 25.27 16.23 -5.12
N LEU A 128 24.83 15.80 -3.92
CA LEU A 128 25.15 16.50 -2.69
C LEU A 128 26.64 16.50 -2.39
N TYR A 129 27.30 15.33 -2.42
CA TYR A 129 28.75 15.25 -2.20
C TYR A 129 29.53 16.10 -3.20
N ASN A 130 29.22 16.01 -4.49
CA ASN A 130 29.90 16.81 -5.53
C ASN A 130 29.70 18.31 -5.35
N THR A 131 28.53 18.74 -4.83
CA THR A 131 28.26 20.16 -4.56
C THR A 131 29.07 20.66 -3.37
N LEU A 132 29.16 19.85 -2.28
CA LEU A 132 29.95 20.16 -1.11
C LEU A 132 31.46 20.23 -1.48
N ASP A 133 31.97 19.29 -2.26
CA ASP A 133 33.35 19.29 -2.75
C ASP A 133 33.65 20.57 -3.59
N THR A 134 32.68 20.98 -4.41
CA THR A 134 32.82 22.23 -5.20
C THR A 134 32.89 23.45 -4.29
N ILE A 135 32.06 23.48 -3.20
CA ILE A 135 32.10 24.57 -2.22
C ILE A 135 33.47 24.62 -1.51
N VAL A 136 34.00 23.46 -1.11
CA VAL A 136 35.33 23.37 -0.49
C VAL A 136 36.40 23.90 -1.45
N TRP A 137 36.38 23.47 -2.71
CA TRP A 137 37.33 23.91 -3.72
C TRP A 137 37.29 25.44 -3.99
N LEU A 138 36.08 26.04 -4.06
CA LEU A 138 35.86 27.47 -4.16
C LEU A 138 36.42 28.23 -2.94
N ALA A 139 36.23 27.66 -1.74
CA ALA A 139 36.73 28.24 -0.51
C ALA A 139 38.27 28.22 -0.45
N GLU A 140 38.91 27.10 -0.84
CA GLU A 140 40.36 26.97 -0.95
C GLU A 140 40.97 27.93 -2.00
N ALA A 141 40.20 28.14 -3.10
CA ALA A 141 40.57 29.13 -4.12
C ALA A 141 40.34 30.62 -3.71
N GLY A 142 39.80 30.86 -2.49
CA GLY A 142 39.55 32.20 -1.98
C GLY A 142 38.35 32.93 -2.62
N GLN A 143 37.46 32.19 -3.32
CA GLN A 143 36.32 32.75 -4.07
C GLN A 143 35.09 32.92 -3.17
N LYS A 144 35.19 33.80 -2.18
CA LYS A 144 34.20 33.98 -1.10
C LYS A 144 32.77 34.24 -1.62
N GLU A 145 32.61 35.11 -2.61
CA GLU A 145 31.33 35.47 -3.19
C GLU A 145 30.64 34.22 -3.84
N GLN A 146 31.44 33.41 -4.53
CA GLN A 146 30.94 32.18 -5.16
C GLN A 146 30.57 31.12 -4.14
N VAL A 147 31.30 30.99 -3.03
CA VAL A 147 30.95 30.12 -1.90
C VAL A 147 29.60 30.51 -1.32
N VAL A 148 29.38 31.79 -1.04
CA VAL A 148 28.10 32.28 -0.50
C VAL A 148 26.95 32.01 -1.48
N SER A 149 27.15 32.34 -2.76
CA SER A 149 26.16 32.09 -3.81
C SER A 149 25.83 30.60 -3.93
N MET A 150 26.82 29.72 -3.90
CA MET A 150 26.63 28.28 -4.00
C MET A 150 25.84 27.73 -2.83
N VAL A 151 26.12 28.14 -1.59
CA VAL A 151 25.40 27.72 -0.38
C VAL A 151 23.98 28.23 -0.43
N GLN A 152 23.71 29.45 -0.88
CA GLN A 152 22.37 29.99 -1.05
C GLN A 152 21.59 29.19 -2.09
N THR A 153 22.14 28.94 -3.25
CA THR A 153 21.52 28.17 -4.33
C THR A 153 21.23 26.73 -3.89
N LEU A 154 22.13 26.09 -3.14
CA LEU A 154 21.94 24.77 -2.58
C LEU A 154 20.77 24.75 -1.56
N SER A 155 20.69 25.81 -0.73
CA SER A 155 19.56 25.96 0.20
C SER A 155 18.23 26.11 -0.53
N ASP A 156 18.18 26.90 -1.62
CA ASP A 156 16.97 27.10 -2.42
C ASP A 156 16.57 25.81 -3.17
N PHE A 157 17.55 25.07 -3.70
CA PHE A 157 17.31 23.75 -4.28
C PHE A 157 16.65 22.79 -3.31
N PHE A 158 17.19 22.65 -2.09
CA PHE A 158 16.59 21.79 -1.07
C PHE A 158 15.23 22.28 -0.59
N ARG A 159 15.05 23.59 -0.44
CA ARG A 159 13.74 24.15 -0.05
C ARG A 159 12.67 23.85 -1.09
N ALA A 160 13.00 23.94 -2.37
CA ALA A 160 12.10 23.59 -3.47
C ALA A 160 11.82 22.06 -3.50
N SER A 161 12.84 21.21 -3.24
CA SER A 161 12.72 19.76 -3.18
C SER A 161 11.89 19.28 -2.00
N LEU A 162 12.00 19.92 -0.83
CA LEU A 162 11.33 19.50 0.42
C LEU A 162 9.93 20.12 0.59
N ASN A 163 9.42 20.86 -0.38
CA ASN A 163 8.18 21.62 -0.29
C ASN A 163 6.98 20.75 0.15
N SER A 164 6.73 20.73 1.46
CA SER A 164 5.47 20.41 2.18
C SER A 164 4.66 19.17 1.72
N GLY A 165 5.30 18.10 1.21
CA GLY A 165 4.59 16.85 0.92
C GLY A 165 3.55 16.91 -0.21
N LYS A 166 3.53 17.95 -1.03
CA LYS A 166 2.63 18.06 -2.19
C LYS A 166 3.25 17.33 -3.39
N ASP A 167 2.54 16.38 -3.94
CA ASP A 167 2.95 15.65 -5.15
C ASP A 167 2.82 16.46 -6.44
N ILE A 168 1.98 17.51 -6.42
CA ILE A 168 1.74 18.41 -7.55
C ILE A 168 2.15 19.82 -7.17
N VAL A 169 2.91 20.45 -8.04
CA VAL A 169 3.41 21.82 -7.88
C VAL A 169 3.07 22.67 -9.11
N SER A 170 3.32 23.98 -9.05
CA SER A 170 3.25 24.84 -10.24
C SER A 170 4.47 24.64 -11.13
N LEU A 171 4.32 24.83 -12.43
CA LEU A 171 5.43 24.83 -13.38
C LEU A 171 6.51 25.85 -13.00
N GLU A 172 6.12 27.03 -12.52
CA GLU A 172 7.07 28.02 -11.98
C GLU A 172 7.91 27.43 -10.82
N GLY A 173 7.30 26.63 -9.95
CA GLY A 173 8.00 25.94 -8.85
C GLY A 173 9.03 24.95 -9.35
N GLU A 174 8.69 24.13 -10.35
CA GLU A 174 9.61 23.21 -11.01
C GLU A 174 10.75 23.95 -11.73
N CYS A 175 10.43 25.04 -12.42
CA CYS A 175 11.43 25.85 -13.09
C CYS A 175 12.42 26.49 -12.12
N ARG A 176 11.97 26.99 -10.99
CA ARG A 176 12.88 27.49 -9.92
C ARG A 176 13.79 26.35 -9.41
N HIS A 177 13.22 25.15 -9.23
CA HIS A 177 13.99 23.99 -8.79
C HIS A 177 15.10 23.62 -9.78
N ILE A 178 14.77 23.46 -11.07
CA ILE A 178 15.77 23.11 -12.09
C ILE A 178 16.76 24.25 -12.35
N THR A 179 16.37 25.51 -12.20
CA THR A 179 17.25 26.64 -12.29
C THR A 179 18.33 26.60 -11.19
N SER A 180 17.93 26.32 -9.93
CA SER A 180 18.88 26.13 -8.84
C SER A 180 19.83 24.96 -9.10
N TYR A 181 19.29 23.83 -9.61
CA TYR A 181 20.10 22.68 -10.01
C TYR A 181 21.11 23.04 -11.10
N LEU A 182 20.67 23.70 -12.17
CA LEU A 182 21.54 24.10 -13.29
C LEU A 182 22.59 25.13 -12.88
N GLN A 183 22.28 26.07 -12.00
CA GLN A 183 23.27 27.02 -11.43
C GLN A 183 24.38 26.28 -10.69
N ILE A 184 24.06 25.30 -9.85
CA ILE A 184 25.04 24.47 -9.15
C ILE A 184 25.89 23.71 -10.16
N GLN A 185 25.27 23.07 -11.14
CA GLN A 185 25.99 22.32 -12.18
C GLN A 185 26.86 23.23 -13.08
N GLN A 186 26.41 24.44 -13.36
CA GLN A 186 27.18 25.39 -14.17
C GLN A 186 28.49 25.80 -13.50
N VAL A 187 28.53 25.99 -12.17
CA VAL A 187 29.78 26.26 -11.45
C VAL A 187 30.77 25.11 -11.60
N ARG A 188 30.25 23.86 -11.56
CA ARG A 188 31.08 22.65 -11.72
C ARG A 188 31.56 22.43 -13.16
N TYR A 189 30.71 22.76 -14.12
CA TYR A 189 30.89 22.52 -15.55
C TYR A 189 30.97 23.83 -16.33
N GLN A 190 31.54 24.91 -15.71
CA GLN A 190 31.55 26.26 -16.26
C GLN A 190 32.15 26.39 -17.69
N ASP A 191 33.06 25.48 -18.02
CA ASP A 191 33.70 25.49 -19.35
C ASP A 191 32.84 24.84 -20.44
N ILE A 192 31.89 24.01 -20.08
CA ILE A 192 31.11 23.20 -21.04
C ILE A 192 29.62 23.40 -20.96
N LEU A 193 29.05 23.94 -19.86
CA LEU A 193 27.59 24.06 -19.67
C LEU A 193 27.13 25.52 -19.74
N THR A 194 26.19 25.77 -20.65
CA THR A 194 25.35 26.96 -20.64
C THR A 194 23.89 26.52 -20.61
N TYR A 195 23.02 27.32 -20.00
CA TYR A 195 21.57 26.98 -19.96
C TYR A 195 20.72 28.23 -20.08
N ASP A 196 19.47 28.02 -20.47
CA ASP A 196 18.42 29.02 -20.55
C ASP A 196 17.09 28.41 -20.14
N VAL A 197 16.32 29.11 -19.29
CA VAL A 197 15.00 28.66 -18.83
C VAL A 197 14.01 29.80 -19.07
N ASP A 198 13.20 29.67 -20.10
CA ASP A 198 12.24 30.68 -20.53
C ASP A 198 10.83 30.09 -20.59
N ILE A 199 10.05 30.38 -19.55
CA ILE A 199 8.67 29.90 -19.41
C ILE A 199 7.73 31.10 -19.38
N PRO A 200 6.81 31.22 -20.35
CA PRO A 200 5.84 32.30 -20.38
C PRO A 200 4.95 32.31 -19.13
N GLU A 201 4.63 33.52 -18.63
CA GLU A 201 3.75 33.69 -17.45
C GLU A 201 2.39 33.00 -17.64
N GLU A 202 1.90 32.93 -18.86
CA GLU A 202 0.64 32.26 -19.22
C GLU A 202 0.59 30.81 -18.70
N ILE A 203 1.70 30.07 -18.73
CA ILE A 203 1.76 28.66 -18.31
C ILE A 203 2.43 28.46 -16.94
N ALA A 204 2.89 29.49 -16.27
CA ALA A 204 3.62 29.41 -15.00
C ALA A 204 2.84 28.65 -13.89
N ASN A 205 1.51 28.79 -13.90
CA ASN A 205 0.61 28.12 -12.93
C ASN A 205 0.17 26.72 -13.34
N CYS A 206 0.57 26.22 -14.50
CA CYS A 206 0.25 24.86 -14.94
C CYS A 206 0.68 23.84 -13.89
N LYS A 207 -0.16 22.83 -13.65
CA LYS A 207 0.08 21.79 -12.64
C LYS A 207 0.97 20.69 -13.21
N ILE A 208 2.05 20.39 -12.49
CA ILE A 208 3.03 19.38 -12.89
C ILE A 208 3.37 18.49 -11.68
N PRO A 209 3.57 17.17 -11.85
CA PRO A 209 4.10 16.33 -10.79
C PRO A 209 5.51 16.82 -10.39
N LYS A 210 5.77 16.87 -9.10
CA LYS A 210 7.05 17.30 -8.54
C LYS A 210 8.22 16.46 -9.10
N ILE A 211 9.37 17.08 -9.31
CA ILE A 211 10.58 16.42 -9.83
C ILE A 211 10.32 15.76 -11.21
N THR A 212 9.60 16.45 -12.08
CA THR A 212 9.36 16.03 -13.48
C THR A 212 10.46 16.54 -14.40
N LEU A 213 10.85 17.81 -14.29
CA LEU A 213 11.85 18.42 -15.19
C LEU A 213 13.29 18.08 -14.81
N GLN A 214 13.58 17.82 -13.53
CA GLN A 214 14.93 17.53 -13.07
C GLN A 214 15.55 16.31 -13.78
N PRO A 215 14.91 15.12 -13.87
CA PRO A 215 15.50 13.99 -14.59
C PRO A 215 15.75 14.26 -16.07
N LEU A 216 14.95 15.12 -16.70
CA LEU A 216 15.13 15.50 -18.12
C LEU A 216 16.38 16.36 -18.29
N VAL A 217 16.56 17.34 -17.41
CA VAL A 217 17.73 18.21 -17.37
C VAL A 217 19.00 17.43 -16.98
N GLU A 218 18.91 16.49 -16.05
CA GLU A 218 20.00 15.58 -15.70
C GLU A 218 20.43 14.73 -16.90
N ASN A 219 19.49 14.15 -17.63
CA ASN A 219 19.78 13.38 -18.83
C ASN A 219 20.44 14.26 -19.92
N ALA A 220 19.95 15.46 -20.15
CA ALA A 220 20.54 16.42 -21.08
C ALA A 220 22.01 16.72 -20.71
N LEU A 221 22.28 16.93 -19.41
CA LEU A 221 23.62 17.20 -18.93
C LEU A 221 24.55 15.99 -19.04
N TYR A 222 24.16 14.86 -18.45
CA TYR A 222 25.06 13.71 -18.29
C TYR A 222 25.17 12.87 -19.55
N HIS A 223 24.12 12.70 -20.31
CA HIS A 223 24.11 11.87 -21.53
C HIS A 223 24.30 12.70 -22.79
N GLY A 224 23.84 13.96 -22.81
CA GLY A 224 23.98 14.86 -23.94
C GLY A 224 25.33 15.62 -23.91
N ILE A 225 25.44 16.55 -22.97
CA ILE A 225 26.52 17.58 -23.00
C ILE A 225 27.85 17.05 -22.50
N LYS A 226 27.90 16.33 -21.39
CA LYS A 226 29.14 15.85 -20.79
C LYS A 226 29.98 14.99 -21.72
N ASN A 227 29.33 14.31 -22.65
CA ASN A 227 29.99 13.44 -23.63
C ASN A 227 30.33 14.16 -24.95
N LYS A 228 29.99 15.46 -25.07
CA LYS A 228 30.24 16.27 -26.24
C LYS A 228 31.64 16.91 -26.16
N ARG A 229 32.32 17.07 -27.30
CA ARG A 229 33.51 17.91 -27.39
C ARG A 229 33.09 19.37 -27.56
N GLY A 230 33.42 20.24 -26.58
CA GLY A 230 33.13 21.66 -26.60
C GLY A 230 31.91 22.06 -25.73
N LYS A 231 31.44 23.29 -25.94
CA LYS A 231 30.36 23.87 -25.14
C LYS A 231 29.00 23.26 -25.51
N GLY A 232 28.26 22.89 -24.50
CA GLY A 232 26.89 22.46 -24.60
C GLY A 232 25.91 23.48 -24.03
N ARG A 233 24.69 23.42 -24.52
CA ARG A 233 23.58 24.28 -24.06
C ARG A 233 22.37 23.44 -23.76
N ILE A 234 21.71 23.72 -22.63
CA ILE A 234 20.37 23.20 -22.28
C ILE A 234 19.40 24.38 -22.37
N VAL A 235 18.32 24.18 -23.07
CA VAL A 235 17.22 25.17 -23.17
C VAL A 235 15.92 24.56 -22.69
N VAL A 236 15.28 25.23 -21.76
CA VAL A 236 13.95 24.83 -21.26
C VAL A 236 12.96 25.90 -21.64
N THR A 237 11.99 25.54 -22.47
CA THR A 237 10.94 26.44 -22.93
C THR A 237 9.58 25.86 -22.67
N GLY A 238 8.55 26.70 -22.71
CA GLY A 238 7.19 26.23 -22.58
C GLY A 238 6.26 26.97 -23.53
N ARG A 239 5.16 26.30 -23.90
CA ARG A 239 4.10 26.91 -24.71
C ARG A 239 2.75 26.32 -24.31
N ARG A 240 1.71 27.12 -24.51
CA ARG A 240 0.35 26.59 -24.49
C ARG A 240 -0.03 26.12 -25.90
N GLU A 241 -0.63 24.93 -25.98
CA GLU A 241 -1.11 24.38 -27.23
C GLU A 241 -2.56 23.88 -27.04
N LYS A 242 -3.54 24.73 -27.38
CA LYS A 242 -4.98 24.49 -27.11
C LYS A 242 -5.25 24.25 -25.60
N ASP A 243 -5.69 23.05 -25.26
CA ASP A 243 -5.99 22.62 -23.90
C ASP A 243 -4.81 21.88 -23.25
N LYS A 244 -3.59 22.04 -23.78
CA LYS A 244 -2.39 21.40 -23.28
C LYS A 244 -1.30 22.43 -22.96
N CYS A 245 -0.54 22.13 -21.92
CA CYS A 245 0.71 22.78 -21.59
C CYS A 245 1.85 21.90 -22.08
N VAL A 246 2.75 22.44 -22.88
CA VAL A 246 3.89 21.70 -23.44
C VAL A 246 5.17 22.35 -22.96
N ILE A 247 5.99 21.58 -22.23
CA ILE A 247 7.31 22.02 -21.79
C ILE A 247 8.35 21.23 -22.58
N ARG A 248 9.33 21.94 -23.13
CA ARG A 248 10.40 21.41 -23.95
C ARG A 248 11.73 21.57 -23.26
N VAL A 249 12.45 20.47 -23.10
CA VAL A 249 13.84 20.43 -22.64
C VAL A 249 14.70 20.00 -23.81
N GLU A 250 15.57 20.87 -24.27
CA GLU A 250 16.43 20.65 -25.44
C GLU A 250 17.90 20.79 -25.07
N ASP A 251 18.71 19.85 -25.49
CA ASP A 251 20.17 19.95 -25.45
C ASP A 251 20.75 19.87 -26.83
N ASN A 252 21.90 20.51 -27.01
CA ASN A 252 22.71 20.41 -28.21
C ASN A 252 23.87 19.42 -28.04
N GLY A 253 23.65 18.35 -27.28
CA GLY A 253 24.64 17.33 -26.95
C GLY A 253 24.98 16.39 -28.10
N ILE A 254 25.42 15.18 -27.76
CA ILE A 254 25.79 14.16 -28.77
C ILE A 254 24.62 13.53 -29.50
N GLY A 255 23.38 13.69 -28.98
CA GLY A 255 22.19 13.06 -29.51
C GLY A 255 22.26 11.53 -29.51
N MET A 256 21.32 10.90 -30.24
CA MET A 256 21.16 9.44 -30.30
C MET A 256 21.07 8.94 -31.73
N THR A 257 21.52 7.69 -31.95
CA THR A 257 21.21 6.98 -33.21
C THR A 257 19.72 6.64 -33.28
N LYS A 258 19.21 6.38 -34.47
CA LYS A 258 17.80 5.98 -34.66
C LYS A 258 17.44 4.73 -33.89
N GLU A 259 18.35 3.77 -33.81
CA GLU A 259 18.16 2.51 -33.07
C GLU A 259 18.03 2.79 -31.58
N ARG A 260 18.90 3.64 -31.01
CA ARG A 260 18.86 4.02 -29.60
C ARG A 260 17.60 4.81 -29.27
N LEU A 261 17.22 5.77 -30.10
CA LEU A 261 15.98 6.55 -29.94
C LEU A 261 14.74 5.65 -29.92
N ASN A 262 14.68 4.64 -30.81
CA ASN A 262 13.57 3.69 -30.82
C ASN A 262 13.54 2.83 -29.55
N GLN A 263 14.70 2.43 -29.01
CA GLN A 263 14.78 1.73 -27.72
C GLN A 263 14.27 2.62 -26.57
N VAL A 264 14.67 3.90 -26.52
CA VAL A 264 14.21 4.87 -25.50
C VAL A 264 12.70 5.05 -25.60
N ARG A 265 12.15 5.26 -26.80
CA ARG A 265 10.71 5.41 -27.01
C ARG A 265 9.94 4.15 -26.59
N GLY A 266 10.46 2.96 -26.89
CA GLY A 266 9.88 1.69 -26.41
C GLY A 266 9.93 1.57 -24.90
N GLY A 267 11.01 2.02 -24.27
CA GLY A 267 11.20 2.02 -22.83
C GLY A 267 10.30 3.01 -22.07
N LEU A 268 9.70 4.01 -22.75
CA LEU A 268 8.71 4.90 -22.10
C LEU A 268 7.37 4.20 -21.82
N THR A 269 7.05 3.15 -22.56
CA THR A 269 5.74 2.46 -22.46
C THR A 269 5.85 1.09 -21.80
N THR A 270 7.03 0.50 -21.74
CA THR A 270 7.25 -0.84 -21.19
C THR A 270 8.43 -0.81 -20.22
N LYS A 271 8.20 -1.23 -18.98
CA LYS A 271 9.25 -1.36 -17.98
C LYS A 271 10.24 -2.44 -18.44
N ILE A 272 11.43 -2.04 -18.84
CA ILE A 272 12.51 -2.97 -19.19
C ILE A 272 13.33 -3.22 -17.93
N GLU A 273 13.19 -4.41 -17.33
CA GLU A 273 13.77 -4.77 -16.02
C GLU A 273 15.30 -4.72 -15.97
N ASP A 274 16.00 -4.83 -17.10
CA ASP A 274 17.46 -4.96 -17.15
C ASP A 274 18.22 -3.66 -17.53
N SER A 275 17.57 -2.50 -17.69
CA SER A 275 18.27 -1.27 -18.06
C SER A 275 18.00 -0.11 -17.11
N ASN A 276 18.98 0.20 -16.25
CA ASN A 276 19.00 1.40 -15.41
C ASN A 276 18.98 2.71 -16.24
N ASP A 277 19.36 2.67 -17.52
CA ASP A 277 19.54 3.83 -18.39
C ASP A 277 18.24 4.60 -18.72
N PHE A 278 17.07 3.92 -18.66
CA PHE A 278 15.77 4.53 -19.02
C PHE A 278 14.83 4.72 -17.85
N TYR A 279 15.24 4.25 -16.67
CA TYR A 279 14.39 4.22 -15.48
C TYR A 279 13.85 5.59 -15.08
N GLY A 280 14.69 6.63 -15.21
CA GLY A 280 14.29 8.01 -14.90
C GLY A 280 13.18 8.53 -15.81
N LEU A 281 13.32 8.35 -17.13
CA LEU A 281 12.33 8.80 -18.13
C LEU A 281 11.03 8.00 -18.05
N TYR A 282 11.13 6.68 -17.89
CA TYR A 282 9.97 5.82 -17.69
C TYR A 282 9.14 6.27 -16.48
N ASN A 283 9.80 6.47 -15.32
CA ASN A 283 9.10 6.87 -14.09
C ASN A 283 8.41 8.25 -14.23
N VAL A 284 9.06 9.19 -14.92
CA VAL A 284 8.46 10.50 -15.20
C VAL A 284 7.22 10.32 -16.10
N ASN A 285 7.35 9.57 -17.17
CA ASN A 285 6.25 9.32 -18.11
C ASN A 285 5.08 8.61 -17.42
N GLU A 286 5.34 7.54 -16.70
CA GLU A 286 4.34 6.76 -15.97
C GLU A 286 3.61 7.62 -14.93
N ARG A 287 4.34 8.43 -14.17
CA ARG A 287 3.77 9.33 -13.16
C ARG A 287 2.83 10.37 -13.77
N ILE A 288 3.17 10.93 -14.94
CA ILE A 288 2.31 11.87 -15.66
C ILE A 288 1.03 11.16 -16.14
N ARG A 289 1.17 9.98 -16.77
CA ARG A 289 0.04 9.20 -17.30
C ARG A 289 -0.91 8.72 -16.21
N LEU A 290 -0.39 8.23 -15.09
CA LEU A 290 -1.19 7.84 -13.93
C LEU A 290 -1.96 9.02 -13.33
N LYS A 291 -1.40 10.23 -13.38
CA LYS A 291 -2.03 11.41 -12.76
C LYS A 291 -3.02 12.11 -13.68
N PHE A 292 -2.72 12.22 -14.96
CA PHE A 292 -3.48 13.06 -15.90
C PHE A 292 -4.15 12.27 -17.04
N GLY A 293 -3.78 11.01 -17.22
CA GLY A 293 -4.33 10.16 -18.29
C GLY A 293 -3.33 9.79 -19.37
N GLU A 294 -3.66 8.75 -20.13
CA GLU A 294 -2.80 8.13 -21.15
C GLU A 294 -2.44 9.05 -22.32
N GLU A 295 -3.16 10.14 -22.52
CA GLU A 295 -2.97 11.15 -23.58
C GLU A 295 -1.90 12.19 -23.25
N TYR A 296 -1.37 12.16 -22.02
CA TYR A 296 -0.29 12.99 -21.52
C TYR A 296 0.98 12.15 -21.31
N GLY A 297 2.12 12.79 -21.10
CA GLY A 297 3.39 12.10 -20.90
C GLY A 297 4.54 12.74 -21.63
N LEU A 298 5.54 11.92 -21.96
CA LEU A 298 6.76 12.36 -22.62
C LEU A 298 6.77 12.02 -24.12
N SER A 299 7.30 12.94 -24.90
CA SER A 299 7.70 12.72 -26.30
C SER A 299 9.19 13.03 -26.42
N ILE A 300 9.93 12.21 -27.16
CA ILE A 300 11.39 12.33 -27.29
C ILE A 300 11.77 12.29 -28.77
N ASP A 301 12.57 13.28 -29.19
CA ASP A 301 13.22 13.34 -30.48
C ASP A 301 14.71 13.59 -30.30
N SER A 302 15.53 12.98 -31.16
CA SER A 302 16.98 13.13 -31.09
C SER A 302 17.63 12.88 -32.45
N VAL A 303 18.66 13.64 -32.72
CA VAL A 303 19.52 13.51 -33.94
C VAL A 303 20.98 13.40 -33.48
N LEU A 304 21.65 12.38 -33.99
CA LEU A 304 23.03 12.13 -33.63
C LEU A 304 23.90 13.35 -34.00
N GLN A 305 24.72 13.80 -33.06
CA GLN A 305 25.61 14.99 -33.13
C GLN A 305 24.88 16.34 -33.11
N GLU A 306 23.57 16.38 -33.09
CA GLU A 306 22.79 17.63 -33.02
C GLU A 306 22.20 17.86 -31.63
N GLY A 307 21.76 16.77 -30.94
CA GLY A 307 21.23 16.82 -29.58
C GLY A 307 19.93 16.04 -29.39
N THR A 308 19.27 16.29 -28.26
CA THR A 308 18.02 15.65 -27.88
C THR A 308 17.00 16.69 -27.44
N CYS A 309 15.75 16.45 -27.80
CA CYS A 309 14.59 17.24 -27.39
C CYS A 309 13.59 16.31 -26.69
N VAL A 310 13.22 16.66 -25.47
CA VAL A 310 12.17 15.98 -24.70
C VAL A 310 11.03 16.95 -24.46
N GLU A 311 9.81 16.59 -24.89
CA GLU A 311 8.62 17.37 -24.60
C GLU A 311 7.78 16.66 -23.54
N VAL A 312 7.31 17.46 -22.56
CA VAL A 312 6.37 17.07 -21.51
C VAL A 312 5.01 17.62 -21.86
N TRP A 313 4.04 16.75 -22.02
CA TRP A 313 2.66 17.09 -22.34
C TRP A 313 1.77 16.96 -21.10
N LEU A 314 1.10 18.05 -20.71
CA LEU A 314 0.27 18.15 -19.51
C LEU A 314 -1.11 18.77 -19.88
N PRO A 315 -2.16 18.54 -19.09
CA PRO A 315 -3.40 19.28 -19.26
C PRO A 315 -3.20 20.76 -18.93
N TRP A 316 -3.88 21.62 -19.67
CA TRP A 316 -4.01 23.02 -19.31
C TRP A 316 -5.15 23.14 -18.27
N GLU A 317 -4.80 23.32 -17.00
CA GLU A 317 -5.73 23.70 -15.94
C GLU A 317 -5.34 25.10 -15.49
N SER A 318 -6.29 26.05 -15.61
CA SER A 318 -6.15 27.45 -15.16
C SER A 318 -6.26 27.57 -13.65
#